data_b5f1d6e516fa7a0f57ba39d1c41279e9
#
_entry.id   b5f1d6e516fa7a0f57ba39d1c41279e9
#
_cell.length_a   1.000
_cell.length_b   1.000
_cell.length_c   1.000
_cell.angle_alpha   90.00
_cell.angle_beta   90.00
_cell.angle_gamma   90.00
#
_symmetry.space_group_name_H-M   'P 1'
#
loop_
_entity.id
_entity.type
_entity.pdbx_description
1 polymer ?
#
loop_
_entity_poly.entity_id
_entity_poly.type
_entity_poly.pdbx_seq_one_letter_code
_entity_poly.pdbx_strand_id
1 'polypeptide(L)'
;TFIIDPENDAFKFGTFTSNELRIVTDDTARITVAPNGDIRIGTKGNNTTKVSVHGKLGVGVNNVDNDVSIHAQGSIKFANKKFEVAHNYPTTGTYNRGDIVWNDEPNPNGWVGWICIVEGTPGEWRPFGHISKV
;
A
#
# COMPACT_ATOMS: atom_id res chain seq x y z
N THR A 1 1.95 -17.49 -25.68
CA THR A 1 0.88 -18.41 -26.09
C THR A 1 -0.48 -17.80 -25.82
N PHE A 2 -1.38 -17.98 -26.72
CA PHE A 2 -2.73 -17.43 -26.75
C PHE A 2 -3.69 -18.61 -26.64
N ILE A 3 -4.48 -18.69 -25.57
CA ILE A 3 -5.41 -19.82 -25.37
C ILE A 3 -6.77 -19.27 -24.92
N ILE A 4 -7.83 -19.80 -25.53
CA ILE A 4 -9.21 -19.72 -25.02
C ILE A 4 -9.42 -21.00 -24.22
N ASP A 5 -9.71 -20.88 -22.94
CA ASP A 5 -10.01 -22.01 -22.07
C ASP A 5 -11.54 -22.24 -22.06
N PRO A 6 -12.03 -23.26 -22.77
CA PRO A 6 -13.48 -23.50 -22.89
C PRO A 6 -14.10 -24.04 -21.60
N GLU A 7 -13.30 -24.50 -20.63
CA GLU A 7 -13.83 -25.04 -19.38
C GLU A 7 -14.17 -23.97 -18.33
N ASN A 8 -13.57 -22.76 -18.44
CA ASN A 8 -13.74 -21.68 -17.48
C ASN A 8 -14.20 -20.35 -18.10
N ASP A 9 -14.65 -20.34 -19.36
CA ASP A 9 -15.02 -19.11 -20.10
C ASP A 9 -13.95 -18.00 -20.02
N ALA A 10 -12.67 -18.39 -19.84
CA ALA A 10 -11.58 -17.47 -19.61
C ALA A 10 -10.68 -17.37 -20.84
N PHE A 11 -10.45 -16.13 -21.24
CA PHE A 11 -9.39 -15.80 -22.18
C PHE A 11 -8.07 -15.69 -21.42
N LYS A 12 -7.11 -16.57 -21.76
CA LYS A 12 -5.77 -16.59 -21.13
C LYS A 12 -4.73 -16.08 -22.11
N PHE A 13 -4.02 -15.03 -21.73
CA PHE A 13 -2.85 -14.50 -22.40
C PHE A 13 -1.66 -14.51 -21.45
N GLY A 14 -0.63 -15.29 -21.77
CA GLY A 14 0.51 -15.39 -20.86
C GLY A 14 1.56 -16.43 -21.24
N THR A 15 2.44 -16.69 -20.32
CA THR A 15 3.48 -17.73 -20.38
C THR A 15 3.06 -18.92 -19.52
N PHE A 16 3.28 -20.15 -20.00
CA PHE A 16 3.01 -21.40 -19.27
C PHE A 16 4.26 -22.01 -18.64
N THR A 17 5.35 -21.28 -18.67
CA THR A 17 6.64 -21.65 -18.09
C THR A 17 7.04 -20.59 -17.08
N SER A 18 8.08 -20.84 -16.26
CA SER A 18 8.61 -19.88 -15.29
C SER A 18 9.28 -18.66 -15.95
N ASN A 19 8.69 -18.13 -17.02
CA ASN A 19 9.15 -16.94 -17.72
C ASN A 19 8.28 -15.73 -17.40
N GLU A 20 8.86 -14.55 -17.50
CA GLU A 20 8.14 -13.30 -17.35
C GLU A 20 7.23 -13.02 -18.57
N LEU A 21 6.04 -12.50 -18.33
CA LEU A 21 5.22 -11.86 -19.36
C LEU A 21 5.58 -10.37 -19.38
N ARG A 22 5.93 -9.84 -20.57
CA ARG A 22 6.32 -8.44 -20.74
C ARG A 22 5.47 -7.74 -21.79
N ILE A 23 5.03 -6.51 -21.47
CA ILE A 23 4.53 -5.56 -22.45
C ILE A 23 5.68 -4.61 -22.77
N VAL A 24 6.06 -4.57 -24.06
CA VAL A 24 7.30 -3.93 -24.52
C VAL A 24 6.98 -2.82 -25.53
N THR A 25 7.66 -1.68 -25.42
CA THR A 25 7.72 -0.64 -26.43
C THR A 25 9.16 -0.19 -26.57
N ASP A 26 9.64 -0.04 -27.82
CA ASP A 26 11.01 0.37 -28.12
C ASP A 26 12.04 -0.50 -27.37
N ASP A 27 11.94 -1.82 -27.54
CA ASP A 27 12.73 -2.87 -26.88
C ASP A 27 12.82 -2.77 -25.35
N THR A 28 11.95 -1.97 -24.74
CA THR A 28 11.94 -1.72 -23.31
C THR A 28 10.66 -2.26 -22.68
N ALA A 29 10.79 -3.11 -21.67
CA ALA A 29 9.65 -3.63 -20.91
C ALA A 29 9.00 -2.49 -20.10
N ARG A 30 7.71 -2.25 -20.34
CA ARG A 30 6.90 -1.23 -19.63
C ARG A 30 6.08 -1.84 -18.50
N ILE A 31 5.58 -3.06 -18.71
CA ILE A 31 4.93 -3.86 -17.68
C ILE A 31 5.56 -5.24 -17.71
N THR A 32 5.88 -5.78 -16.55
CA THR A 32 6.40 -7.13 -16.37
C THR A 32 5.56 -7.85 -15.33
N VAL A 33 5.05 -9.03 -15.65
CA VAL A 33 4.49 -9.98 -14.68
C VAL A 33 5.54 -11.06 -14.48
N ALA A 34 6.09 -11.12 -13.27
CA ALA A 34 7.09 -12.11 -12.90
C ALA A 34 6.46 -13.47 -12.60
N PRO A 35 7.23 -14.60 -12.68
CA PRO A 35 6.71 -15.93 -12.40
C PRO A 35 6.13 -16.13 -10.99
N ASN A 36 6.57 -15.32 -10.01
CA ASN A 36 6.04 -15.32 -8.65
C ASN A 36 4.77 -14.48 -8.48
N GLY A 37 4.23 -13.91 -9.56
CA GLY A 37 3.02 -13.08 -9.56
C GLY A 37 3.26 -11.58 -9.34
N ASP A 38 4.49 -11.12 -9.10
CA ASP A 38 4.78 -9.69 -8.96
C ASP A 38 4.51 -8.94 -10.27
N ILE A 39 3.81 -7.83 -10.19
CA ILE A 39 3.60 -6.92 -11.32
C ILE A 39 4.48 -5.69 -11.14
N ARG A 40 5.36 -5.44 -12.11
CA ARG A 40 6.22 -4.26 -12.16
C ARG A 40 5.78 -3.37 -13.31
N ILE A 41 5.54 -2.09 -13.01
CA ILE A 41 5.23 -1.08 -14.01
C ILE A 41 6.41 -0.11 -14.09
N GLY A 42 7.07 -0.05 -15.25
CA GLY A 42 8.23 0.76 -15.49
C GLY A 42 9.51 -0.02 -15.76
N THR A 43 10.59 0.70 -16.04
CA THR A 43 11.88 0.15 -16.40
C THR A 43 12.78 0.03 -15.18
N LYS A 44 13.43 -1.11 -15.01
CA LYS A 44 14.44 -1.31 -13.97
C LYS A 44 15.59 -0.30 -14.15
N GLY A 45 15.85 0.48 -13.11
CA GLY A 45 17.00 1.43 -13.10
C GLY A 45 16.71 2.82 -13.68
N ASN A 46 15.49 3.13 -14.12
CA ASN A 46 15.12 4.46 -14.59
C ASN A 46 14.07 5.10 -13.66
N ASN A 47 14.43 6.21 -13.01
CA ASN A 47 13.58 6.93 -12.03
C ASN A 47 12.44 7.75 -12.65
N THR A 48 12.17 7.62 -13.95
CA THR A 48 11.13 8.38 -14.64
C THR A 48 9.82 7.63 -14.82
N THR A 49 9.66 6.49 -14.16
CA THR A 49 8.44 5.68 -14.26
C THR A 49 7.26 6.39 -13.59
N LYS A 50 6.17 6.52 -14.33
CA LYS A 50 4.92 7.09 -13.84
C LYS A 50 3.78 6.09 -14.02
N VAL A 51 3.02 5.89 -12.95
CA VAL A 51 1.70 5.27 -13.01
C VAL A 51 0.67 6.37 -12.82
N SER A 52 -0.14 6.63 -13.87
CA SER A 52 -1.24 7.58 -13.80
C SER A 52 -2.55 6.82 -13.70
N VAL A 53 -3.24 6.99 -12.58
CA VAL A 53 -4.58 6.42 -12.35
C VAL A 53 -5.60 7.53 -12.52
N HIS A 54 -6.43 7.44 -13.59
CA HIS A 54 -7.47 8.44 -13.90
C HIS A 54 -8.79 8.17 -13.14
N GLY A 55 -8.75 7.40 -12.11
CA GLY A 55 -9.87 7.05 -11.25
C GLY A 55 -9.42 6.90 -9.83
N LYS A 56 -9.97 5.91 -9.13
CA LYS A 56 -9.66 5.60 -7.75
C LYS A 56 -8.70 4.43 -7.67
N LEU A 57 -7.78 4.46 -6.71
CA LEU A 57 -6.86 3.37 -6.40
C LEU A 57 -7.29 2.67 -5.10
N GLY A 58 -7.67 1.41 -5.19
CA GLY A 58 -7.89 0.53 -4.03
C GLY A 58 -6.67 -0.34 -3.74
N VAL A 59 -6.23 -0.40 -2.50
CA VAL A 59 -5.15 -1.28 -2.04
C VAL A 59 -5.68 -2.16 -0.92
N GLY A 60 -5.83 -3.46 -1.21
CA GLY A 60 -6.39 -4.43 -0.25
C GLY A 60 -7.89 -4.30 -0.01
N VAL A 61 -8.61 -3.56 -0.84
CA VAL A 61 -10.07 -3.36 -0.76
C VAL A 61 -10.75 -3.83 -2.04
N ASN A 62 -11.96 -4.38 -1.94
CA ASN A 62 -12.77 -4.77 -3.10
C ASN A 62 -13.48 -3.56 -3.73
N ASN A 63 -13.89 -2.58 -2.92
CA ASN A 63 -14.56 -1.36 -3.36
C ASN A 63 -13.84 -0.14 -2.78
N VAL A 64 -13.66 0.88 -3.61
CA VAL A 64 -13.11 2.17 -3.18
C VAL A 64 -14.25 3.13 -2.88
N ASP A 65 -14.26 3.72 -1.70
CA ASP A 65 -15.29 4.68 -1.27
C ASP A 65 -15.42 5.86 -2.23
N ASN A 66 -16.63 6.41 -2.33
CA ASN A 66 -16.95 7.41 -3.37
C ASN A 66 -16.29 8.77 -3.14
N ASP A 67 -15.90 9.07 -1.92
CA ASP A 67 -15.34 10.34 -1.47
C ASP A 67 -13.80 10.34 -1.37
N VAL A 68 -13.13 9.22 -1.70
CA VAL A 68 -11.68 9.12 -1.64
C VAL A 68 -11.05 8.75 -2.99
N SER A 69 -9.84 9.23 -3.24
CA SER A 69 -9.06 8.88 -4.44
C SER A 69 -8.15 7.66 -4.22
N ILE A 70 -7.72 7.42 -2.98
CA ILE A 70 -6.93 6.24 -2.59
C ILE A 70 -7.57 5.64 -1.35
N HIS A 71 -7.94 4.36 -1.44
CA HIS A 71 -8.45 3.59 -0.31
C HIS A 71 -7.50 2.42 -0.03
N ALA A 72 -6.77 2.48 1.08
CA ALA A 72 -5.91 1.41 1.56
C ALA A 72 -6.51 0.78 2.83
N GLN A 73 -6.65 -0.54 2.85
CA GLN A 73 -7.17 -1.28 4.01
C GLN A 73 -6.16 -1.38 5.16
N GLY A 74 -4.88 -1.24 4.87
CA GLY A 74 -3.80 -1.39 5.83
C GLY A 74 -3.01 -0.11 6.08
N SER A 75 -1.88 -0.25 6.74
CA SER A 75 -0.94 0.85 6.94
C SER A 75 -0.33 1.33 5.61
N ILE A 76 -0.03 2.62 5.55
CA ILE A 76 0.67 3.23 4.41
C ILE A 76 2.09 3.61 4.88
N LYS A 77 3.09 3.36 4.02
CA LYS A 77 4.47 3.75 4.30
C LYS A 77 4.95 4.77 3.27
N PHE A 78 5.36 5.95 3.76
CA PHE A 78 6.05 6.96 2.97
C PHE A 78 7.53 6.98 3.35
N ALA A 79 8.42 6.73 2.38
CA ALA A 79 9.83 6.48 2.63
C ALA A 79 10.00 5.35 3.67
N ASN A 80 10.55 5.65 4.83
CA ASN A 80 10.73 4.69 5.92
C ASN A 80 9.77 4.91 7.10
N LYS A 81 8.74 5.77 6.96
CA LYS A 81 7.77 6.08 8.02
C LYS A 81 6.42 5.43 7.72
N LYS A 82 5.88 4.76 8.72
CA LYS A 82 4.60 4.06 8.67
C LYS A 82 3.49 4.91 9.29
N PHE A 83 2.33 4.89 8.66
CA PHE A 83 1.10 5.54 9.09
C PHE A 83 0.01 4.49 9.25
N GLU A 84 -0.56 4.40 10.41
CA GLU A 84 -1.62 3.45 10.77
C GLU A 84 -2.81 4.17 11.40
N VAL A 85 -3.95 3.50 11.46
CA VAL A 85 -5.13 3.93 12.21
C VAL A 85 -5.47 2.82 13.21
N ALA A 86 -5.58 3.14 14.50
CA ALA A 86 -5.92 2.21 15.56
C ALA A 86 -6.45 2.92 16.79
N HIS A 87 -7.09 2.15 17.69
CA HIS A 87 -7.67 2.67 18.94
C HIS A 87 -6.61 3.09 19.98
N ASN A 88 -5.43 2.51 19.94
CA ASN A 88 -4.33 2.78 20.86
C ASN A 88 -2.97 2.67 20.16
N TYR A 89 -1.92 3.13 20.83
CA TYR A 89 -0.57 2.88 20.36
C TYR A 89 -0.26 1.37 20.37
N PRO A 90 0.60 0.90 19.45
CA PRO A 90 0.93 -0.51 19.32
C PRO A 90 1.64 -1.08 20.56
N THR A 91 1.23 -2.29 20.96
CA THR A 91 1.87 -3.09 22.02
C THR A 91 2.68 -4.26 21.45
N THR A 92 2.61 -4.50 20.15
CA THR A 92 3.34 -5.55 19.42
C THR A 92 3.80 -5.01 18.06
N GLY A 93 4.67 -5.74 17.37
CA GLY A 93 5.20 -5.33 16.06
C GLY A 93 6.45 -4.45 16.17
N THR A 94 7.11 -4.24 15.04
CA THR A 94 8.35 -3.44 14.95
C THR A 94 8.08 -2.10 14.31
N TYR A 95 8.55 -1.03 14.94
CA TYR A 95 8.32 0.35 14.54
C TYR A 95 9.60 1.17 14.55
N ASN A 96 9.65 2.17 13.68
CA ASN A 96 10.75 3.11 13.58
C ASN A 96 10.39 4.43 14.26
N ARG A 97 11.38 5.16 14.74
CA ARG A 97 11.16 6.52 15.22
C ARG A 97 10.47 7.38 14.15
N GLY A 98 9.37 8.03 14.54
CA GLY A 98 8.55 8.86 13.65
C GLY A 98 7.44 8.11 12.92
N ASP A 99 7.22 6.81 13.17
CA ASP A 99 5.99 6.12 12.78
C ASP A 99 4.82 6.72 13.57
N ILE A 100 3.64 6.82 12.92
CA ILE A 100 2.46 7.48 13.48
C ILE A 100 1.29 6.51 13.47
N VAL A 101 0.54 6.51 14.57
CA VAL A 101 -0.78 5.88 14.67
C VAL A 101 -1.81 6.97 14.95
N TRP A 102 -2.78 7.10 14.05
CA TRP A 102 -3.93 7.97 14.24
C TRP A 102 -4.98 7.25 15.08
N ASN A 103 -5.55 7.95 16.05
CA ASN A 103 -6.64 7.45 16.87
C ASN A 103 -7.92 7.35 16.03
N ASP A 104 -8.53 6.16 15.94
CA ASP A 104 -9.77 5.91 15.21
C ASP A 104 -11.02 6.44 15.94
N GLU A 105 -10.92 6.67 17.27
CA GLU A 105 -12.01 7.21 18.11
C GLU A 105 -11.55 8.40 18.97
N PRO A 106 -11.17 9.54 18.36
CA PRO A 106 -10.69 10.69 19.10
C PRO A 106 -11.82 11.33 19.92
N ASN A 107 -11.56 11.60 21.21
CA ASN A 107 -12.54 12.15 22.17
C ASN A 107 -12.07 13.50 22.74
N PRO A 108 -12.97 14.36 23.22
CA PRO A 108 -12.61 15.54 24.01
C PRO A 108 -11.74 15.17 25.22
N ASN A 109 -10.68 15.94 25.48
CA ASN A 109 -9.59 15.65 26.41
C ASN A 109 -8.71 14.43 26.03
N GLY A 110 -8.90 13.85 24.87
CA GLY A 110 -8.08 12.76 24.33
C GLY A 110 -6.96 13.26 23.42
N TRP A 111 -6.51 12.36 22.57
CA TRP A 111 -5.39 12.58 21.66
C TRP A 111 -5.78 12.25 20.23
N VAL A 112 -5.24 13.00 19.29
CA VAL A 112 -5.37 12.73 17.84
C VAL A 112 -4.66 11.45 17.46
N GLY A 113 -3.56 11.12 18.13
CA GLY A 113 -2.80 9.91 17.84
C GLY A 113 -1.52 9.78 18.66
N TRP A 114 -0.65 8.89 18.22
CA TRP A 114 0.63 8.58 18.87
C TRP A 114 1.76 8.56 17.86
N ILE A 115 2.94 9.00 18.29
CA ILE A 115 4.17 8.97 17.52
C ILE A 115 5.22 8.10 18.23
N CYS A 116 5.89 7.23 17.48
CA CYS A 116 7.01 6.45 17.96
C CYS A 116 8.24 7.35 18.14
N ILE A 117 8.74 7.49 19.37
CA ILE A 117 9.90 8.33 19.69
C ILE A 117 11.18 7.54 19.84
N VAL A 118 11.10 6.25 20.18
CA VAL A 118 12.21 5.30 20.21
C VAL A 118 11.81 4.06 19.40
N GLU A 119 12.61 3.74 18.40
CA GLU A 119 12.40 2.55 17.58
C GLU A 119 12.53 1.26 18.40
N GLY A 120 11.76 0.22 18.04
CA GLY A 120 11.79 -1.06 18.75
C GLY A 120 10.60 -1.95 18.44
N THR A 121 10.45 -2.98 19.31
CA THR A 121 9.36 -3.96 19.24
C THR A 121 8.67 -4.03 20.62
N PRO A 122 7.60 -3.19 20.84
CA PRO A 122 6.92 -2.29 19.90
C PRO A 122 7.50 -0.87 19.82
N GLY A 123 8.58 -0.53 20.53
CA GLY A 123 9.14 0.81 20.65
C GLY A 123 8.47 1.65 21.75
N GLU A 124 8.90 2.92 21.88
CA GLU A 124 8.29 3.85 22.82
C GLU A 124 7.43 4.88 22.09
N TRP A 125 6.23 5.10 22.61
CA TRP A 125 5.21 5.95 22.00
C TRP A 125 4.86 7.15 22.88
N ARG A 126 4.57 8.28 22.25
CA ARG A 126 4.03 9.45 22.93
C ARG A 126 2.78 9.94 22.22
N PRO A 127 1.76 10.35 22.97
CA PRO A 127 0.57 10.96 22.39
C PRO A 127 0.90 12.33 21.82
N PHE A 128 0.15 12.74 20.79
CA PHE A 128 0.21 14.07 20.20
C PHE A 128 -1.18 14.60 19.85
N GLY A 129 -1.28 15.91 19.66
CA GLY A 129 -2.52 16.57 19.26
C GLY A 129 -3.61 16.48 20.34
N HIS A 130 -3.37 17.08 21.51
CA HIS A 130 -4.39 17.12 22.56
C HIS A 130 -5.67 17.82 22.08
N ILE A 131 -6.82 17.17 22.27
CA ILE A 131 -8.15 17.66 21.88
C ILE A 131 -8.75 18.36 23.07
N SER A 132 -8.96 19.67 22.94
CA SER A 132 -9.57 20.47 24.01
C SER A 132 -11.00 20.02 24.28
N LYS A 133 -11.42 20.19 25.53
CA LYS A 133 -12.83 20.08 25.89
C LYS A 133 -13.57 21.30 25.33
N VAL A 134 -14.65 21.06 24.64
CA VAL A 134 -15.60 22.11 24.22
C VAL A 134 -16.42 22.56 25.43
#